data_25ac79d08fce1cb72b643a5a3f00c4fa
#
_entry.id   25ac79d08fce1cb72b643a5a3f00c4fa
#
_cell.length_a   1.000
_cell.length_b   1.000
_cell.length_c   1.000
_cell.angle_alpha   90.00
_cell.angle_beta   90.00
_cell.angle_gamma   90.00
#
_symmetry.space_group_name_H-M   'P 1'
#
loop_
_entity.id
_entity.type
_entity.pdbx_description
1 polymer ?
#
loop_
_entity_poly.entity_id
_entity_poly.type
_entity_poly.pdbx_seq_one_letter_code
_entity_poly.pdbx_strand_id
1 'polypeptide(L)'
;MKNKLVAVIETDKGSIRLRLFADQVPVTVANFVNLVRRGYYNNLKFHRVIPDFMIQGGCPAGDGRGGPGYKFQDEFVSGLRHDKPGILSMANAGPATNGSQFFITHVATPWLDGKHTVFGEVASDVDQAVVNAIAQGDKIHSILIEGDISELLDSVVSVVDKWNKIIDSTFPQLPKVPA
;
A
#
# COMPACT_ATOMS: atom_id res chain seq x y z
N MET A 1 -12.92 -1.40 19.31
CA MET A 1 -12.28 -2.04 18.15
C MET A 1 -12.23 -1.04 17.04
N LYS A 2 -11.15 -0.34 17.03
CA LYS A 2 -10.93 0.70 16.06
C LYS A 2 -10.64 0.05 14.71
N ASN A 3 -11.52 0.33 13.78
CA ASN A 3 -11.25 0.31 12.37
C ASN A 3 -10.71 -0.99 11.77
N LYS A 4 -11.60 -1.93 11.58
CA LYS A 4 -11.33 -3.01 10.65
C LYS A 4 -11.35 -2.42 9.24
N LEU A 5 -10.21 -1.92 8.79
CA LEU A 5 -10.06 -1.44 7.43
C LEU A 5 -9.59 -2.57 6.52
N VAL A 6 -10.25 -2.67 5.38
CA VAL A 6 -9.89 -3.64 4.34
C VAL A 6 -9.70 -2.88 3.03
N ALA A 7 -8.58 -3.13 2.38
CA ALA A 7 -8.36 -2.65 1.02
C ALA A 7 -8.76 -3.74 0.03
N VAL A 8 -9.49 -3.38 -1.02
CA VAL A 8 -9.84 -4.29 -2.10
C VAL A 8 -9.17 -3.77 -3.37
N ILE A 9 -8.17 -4.50 -3.84
CA ILE A 9 -7.46 -4.15 -5.07
C ILE A 9 -8.09 -4.92 -6.23
N GLU A 10 -8.69 -4.20 -7.16
CA GLU A 10 -9.24 -4.79 -8.39
C GLU A 10 -8.14 -4.86 -9.44
N THR A 11 -7.81 -6.05 -9.89
CA THR A 11 -6.70 -6.29 -10.83
C THR A 11 -7.16 -7.04 -12.08
N ASP A 12 -6.26 -7.17 -13.05
CA ASP A 12 -6.47 -7.98 -14.25
C ASP A 12 -6.74 -9.46 -13.94
N LYS A 13 -6.34 -9.93 -12.75
CA LYS A 13 -6.50 -11.33 -12.35
C LYS A 13 -7.58 -11.55 -11.29
N GLY A 14 -8.27 -10.49 -10.89
CA GLY A 14 -9.32 -10.54 -9.87
C GLY A 14 -9.06 -9.61 -8.71
N SER A 15 -9.86 -9.76 -7.68
CA SER A 15 -9.78 -8.91 -6.48
C SER A 15 -8.83 -9.48 -5.44
N ILE A 16 -8.07 -8.61 -4.79
CA ILE A 16 -7.20 -8.94 -3.65
C ILE A 16 -7.72 -8.16 -2.45
N ARG A 17 -8.19 -8.85 -1.43
CA ARG A 17 -8.65 -8.23 -0.18
C ARG A 17 -7.53 -8.31 0.85
N LEU A 18 -7.24 -7.17 1.48
CA LEU A 18 -6.14 -7.02 2.43
C LEU A 18 -6.65 -6.39 3.71
N ARG A 19 -6.39 -7.02 4.85
CA ARG A 19 -6.61 -6.39 6.15
C ARG A 19 -5.47 -5.40 6.40
N LEU A 20 -5.82 -4.18 6.78
CA LEU A 20 -4.84 -3.12 7.06
C LEU A 20 -4.65 -2.97 8.58
N PHE A 21 -3.40 -2.81 9.01
CA PHE A 21 -3.02 -2.75 10.42
C PHE A 21 -3.00 -1.30 10.92
N ALA A 22 -4.16 -0.61 10.84
CA ALA A 22 -4.27 0.82 11.14
C ALA A 22 -3.89 1.18 12.58
N ASP A 23 -4.17 0.29 13.55
CA ASP A 23 -3.87 0.56 14.95
C ASP A 23 -2.36 0.47 15.25
N GLN A 24 -1.65 -0.40 14.54
CA GLN A 24 -0.23 -0.68 14.80
C GLN A 24 0.70 0.22 14.00
N VAL A 25 0.33 0.56 12.76
CA VAL A 25 1.15 1.39 11.87
C VAL A 25 0.29 2.48 11.22
N PRO A 26 -0.23 3.42 12.02
CA PRO A 26 -1.23 4.38 11.56
C PRO A 26 -0.73 5.32 10.45
N VAL A 27 0.51 5.76 10.49
CA VAL A 27 1.04 6.68 9.47
C VAL A 27 1.12 5.99 8.12
N THR A 28 1.64 4.75 8.09
CA THR A 28 1.77 3.97 6.86
C THR A 28 0.40 3.65 6.26
N VAL A 29 -0.55 3.20 7.09
CA VAL A 29 -1.91 2.91 6.63
C VAL A 29 -2.61 4.19 6.18
N ALA A 30 -2.46 5.30 6.90
CA ALA A 30 -3.04 6.58 6.52
C ALA A 30 -2.51 7.07 5.16
N ASN A 31 -1.23 6.89 4.90
CA ASN A 31 -0.65 7.21 3.60
C ASN A 31 -1.32 6.41 2.49
N PHE A 32 -1.39 5.11 2.66
CA PHE A 32 -2.00 4.22 1.67
C PHE A 32 -3.47 4.58 1.43
N VAL A 33 -4.25 4.72 2.50
CA VAL A 33 -5.68 5.08 2.43
C VAL A 33 -5.87 6.45 1.77
N ASN A 34 -5.04 7.42 2.10
CA ASN A 34 -5.12 8.76 1.51
C ASN A 34 -4.84 8.72 0.01
N LEU A 35 -3.81 7.99 -0.42
CA LEU A 35 -3.51 7.83 -1.85
C LEU A 35 -4.64 7.09 -2.59
N VAL A 36 -5.22 6.08 -1.96
CA VAL A 36 -6.37 5.36 -2.51
C VAL A 36 -7.54 6.32 -2.76
N ARG A 37 -7.92 7.10 -1.76
CA ARG A 37 -9.06 8.03 -1.90
C ARG A 37 -8.82 9.15 -2.91
N ARG A 38 -7.54 9.46 -3.19
CA ARG A 38 -7.15 10.43 -4.21
C ARG A 38 -7.10 9.80 -5.62
N GLY A 39 -7.43 8.53 -5.76
CA GLY A 39 -7.35 7.84 -7.05
C GLY A 39 -5.95 7.63 -7.59
N TYR A 40 -4.93 7.78 -6.74
CA TYR A 40 -3.51 7.73 -7.12
C TYR A 40 -3.13 6.39 -7.78
N TYR A 41 -3.65 5.29 -7.25
CA TYR A 41 -3.30 3.94 -7.70
C TYR A 41 -4.07 3.47 -8.94
N ASN A 42 -5.09 4.22 -9.36
CA ASN A 42 -5.93 3.80 -10.49
C ASN A 42 -5.09 3.69 -11.76
N ASN A 43 -5.21 2.56 -12.43
CA ASN A 43 -4.52 2.25 -13.70
C ASN A 43 -3.00 2.13 -13.60
N LEU A 44 -2.45 2.06 -12.38
CA LEU A 44 -1.05 1.71 -12.18
C LEU A 44 -0.88 0.20 -12.35
N LYS A 45 0.37 -0.24 -12.53
CA LYS A 45 0.64 -1.66 -12.77
C LYS A 45 1.55 -2.26 -11.71
N PHE A 46 1.52 -3.59 -11.62
CA PHE A 46 2.53 -4.34 -10.91
C PHE A 46 3.77 -4.40 -11.81
N HIS A 47 4.66 -3.43 -11.64
CA HIS A 47 5.81 -3.23 -12.53
C HIS A 47 6.95 -4.20 -12.26
N ARG A 48 6.93 -4.90 -11.12
CA ARG A 48 7.96 -5.85 -10.74
C ARG A 48 7.32 -7.06 -10.08
N VAL A 49 7.38 -8.20 -10.73
CA VAL A 49 6.86 -9.47 -10.21
C VAL A 49 7.98 -10.50 -10.28
N ILE A 50 8.35 -11.03 -9.11
CA ILE A 50 9.39 -12.07 -9.01
C ILE A 50 8.73 -13.33 -8.47
N PRO A 51 8.65 -14.41 -9.26
CA PRO A 51 8.06 -15.67 -8.81
C PRO A 51 8.69 -16.17 -7.51
N ASP A 52 7.86 -16.75 -6.64
CA ASP A 52 8.29 -17.27 -5.34
C ASP A 52 8.93 -16.21 -4.44
N PHE A 53 8.59 -14.95 -4.66
CA PHE A 53 9.03 -13.82 -3.84
C PHE A 53 7.89 -12.83 -3.58
N MET A 54 7.56 -11.97 -4.55
CA MET A 54 6.57 -10.93 -4.31
C MET A 54 6.05 -10.32 -5.61
N ILE A 55 4.93 -9.57 -5.49
CA ILE A 55 4.44 -8.65 -6.51
C ILE A 55 4.58 -7.22 -5.99
N GLN A 56 5.09 -6.31 -6.80
CA GLN A 56 5.32 -4.92 -6.40
C GLN A 56 4.65 -3.97 -7.37
N GLY A 57 3.95 -2.98 -6.82
CA GLY A 57 3.25 -1.98 -7.61
C GLY A 57 3.18 -0.63 -6.90
N GLY A 58 2.38 0.28 -7.45
CA GLY A 58 2.15 1.59 -6.85
C GLY A 58 3.11 2.67 -7.30
N CYS A 59 3.89 2.43 -8.35
CA CYS A 59 4.77 3.44 -8.93
C CYS A 59 4.03 4.20 -10.03
N PRO A 60 3.85 5.53 -9.92
CA PRO A 60 3.13 6.29 -10.95
C PRO A 60 3.86 6.33 -12.30
N ALA A 61 5.19 6.21 -12.29
CA ALA A 61 5.98 6.14 -13.52
C ALA A 61 6.01 4.73 -14.13
N GLY A 62 5.62 3.70 -13.37
CA GLY A 62 5.59 2.32 -13.84
C GLY A 62 6.94 1.66 -14.01
N ASP A 63 8.01 2.23 -13.46
CA ASP A 63 9.39 1.74 -13.60
C ASP A 63 10.15 1.59 -12.27
N GLY A 64 9.48 1.84 -11.16
CA GLY A 64 10.06 1.75 -9.81
C GLY A 64 10.70 3.04 -9.32
N ARG A 65 10.78 4.09 -10.14
CA ARG A 65 11.45 5.36 -9.80
C ARG A 65 10.50 6.41 -9.26
N GLY A 66 9.21 6.28 -9.54
CA GLY A 66 8.21 7.27 -9.20
C GLY A 66 7.68 7.12 -7.78
N GLY A 67 7.13 8.21 -7.25
CA GLY A 67 6.50 8.26 -5.95
C GLY A 67 5.59 9.48 -5.84
N PRO A 68 5.02 9.72 -4.65
CA PRO A 68 4.01 10.76 -4.46
C PRO A 68 4.59 12.18 -4.30
N GLY A 69 5.89 12.33 -4.32
CA GLY A 69 6.56 13.61 -4.13
C GLY A 69 7.03 13.85 -2.69
N TYR A 70 6.83 12.90 -1.81
CA TYR A 70 7.27 12.95 -0.41
C TYR A 70 7.75 11.58 0.03
N LYS A 71 8.46 11.55 1.16
CA LYS A 71 8.91 10.32 1.83
C LYS A 71 8.52 10.40 3.30
N PHE A 72 8.37 9.25 3.94
CA PHE A 72 8.05 9.21 5.36
C PHE A 72 8.75 8.05 6.07
N GLN A 73 8.72 8.12 7.40
CA GLN A 73 9.44 7.23 8.31
C GLN A 73 8.90 5.80 8.27
N ASP A 74 9.77 4.86 8.60
CA ASP A 74 9.38 3.48 8.84
C ASP A 74 8.61 3.37 10.16
N GLU A 75 7.71 2.39 10.21
CA GLU A 75 6.98 2.03 11.43
C GLU A 75 7.18 0.53 11.68
N PHE A 76 8.31 0.16 12.26
CA PHE A 76 8.59 -1.24 12.57
C PHE A 76 7.94 -1.65 13.90
N VAL A 77 7.16 -2.74 13.85
CA VAL A 77 6.49 -3.32 15.02
C VAL A 77 6.93 -4.77 15.14
N SER A 78 7.41 -5.17 16.30
CA SER A 78 8.03 -6.48 16.51
C SER A 78 7.11 -7.66 16.18
N GLY A 79 5.80 -7.48 16.34
CA GLY A 79 4.80 -8.52 16.01
C GLY A 79 4.39 -8.56 14.53
N LEU A 80 4.82 -7.59 13.72
CA LEU A 80 4.49 -7.51 12.30
C LEU A 80 5.71 -7.91 11.48
N ARG A 81 5.68 -9.11 10.93
CA ARG A 81 6.82 -9.72 10.24
C ARG A 81 6.42 -10.25 8.87
N HIS A 82 7.44 -10.44 8.03
CA HIS A 82 7.28 -11.10 6.73
C HIS A 82 7.40 -12.62 6.93
N ASP A 83 6.48 -13.20 7.70
CA ASP A 83 6.59 -14.59 8.20
C ASP A 83 5.69 -15.60 7.46
N LYS A 84 5.00 -15.15 6.43
CA LYS A 84 4.07 -15.99 5.66
C LYS A 84 3.78 -15.38 4.29
N PRO A 85 3.11 -16.13 3.38
CA PRO A 85 2.59 -15.56 2.14
C PRO A 85 1.55 -14.47 2.43
N GLY A 86 1.43 -13.52 1.50
CA GLY A 86 0.36 -12.52 1.54
C GLY A 86 0.60 -11.34 2.46
N ILE A 87 1.82 -11.07 2.84
CA ILE A 87 2.17 -9.89 3.65
C ILE A 87 2.26 -8.69 2.73
N LEU A 88 1.54 -7.62 3.12
CA LEU A 88 1.56 -6.31 2.46
C LEU A 88 2.56 -5.42 3.19
N SER A 89 3.55 -4.94 2.46
CA SER A 89 4.68 -4.20 3.02
C SER A 89 5.11 -3.07 2.09
N MET A 90 5.80 -2.06 2.63
CA MET A 90 6.25 -0.91 1.86
C MET A 90 7.57 -1.19 1.16
N ALA A 91 7.61 -0.96 -0.15
CA ALA A 91 8.87 -0.86 -0.87
C ALA A 91 9.58 0.44 -0.48
N ASN A 92 10.90 0.42 -0.45
CA ASN A 92 11.69 1.61 -0.15
C ASN A 92 13.10 1.51 -0.76
N ALA A 93 13.84 2.60 -0.68
CA ALA A 93 15.22 2.72 -1.14
C ALA A 93 16.21 2.88 0.02
N GLY A 94 15.85 2.39 1.21
CA GLY A 94 16.61 2.51 2.44
C GLY A 94 15.76 3.11 3.55
N PRO A 95 16.36 3.42 4.73
CA PRO A 95 15.62 3.95 5.86
C PRO A 95 14.87 5.24 5.53
N ALA A 96 13.63 5.35 6.03
CA ALA A 96 12.80 6.56 5.94
C ALA A 96 12.55 7.04 4.50
N THR A 97 12.41 6.11 3.55
CA THR A 97 12.17 6.45 2.14
C THR A 97 10.85 5.89 1.63
N ASN A 98 9.88 5.66 2.50
CA ASN A 98 8.55 5.18 2.11
C ASN A 98 7.81 6.24 1.30
N GLY A 99 7.10 5.81 0.27
CA GLY A 99 6.28 6.67 -0.57
C GLY A 99 4.96 5.98 -0.94
N SER A 100 4.82 5.58 -2.19
CA SER A 100 3.59 4.94 -2.67
C SER A 100 3.75 3.48 -3.05
N GLN A 101 4.97 3.01 -3.30
CA GLN A 101 5.19 1.64 -3.77
C GLN A 101 5.05 0.64 -2.62
N PHE A 102 4.39 -0.47 -2.91
CA PHE A 102 4.17 -1.56 -1.96
C PHE A 102 4.40 -2.89 -2.65
N PHE A 103 4.56 -3.94 -1.83
CA PHE A 103 4.62 -5.30 -2.36
C PHE A 103 3.76 -6.24 -1.50
N ILE A 104 3.36 -7.35 -2.12
CA ILE A 104 2.61 -8.44 -1.46
C ILE A 104 3.40 -9.72 -1.71
N THR A 105 3.68 -10.47 -0.65
CA THR A 105 4.58 -11.61 -0.74
C THR A 105 3.90 -12.89 -1.25
N HIS A 106 4.67 -13.71 -1.96
CA HIS A 106 4.27 -15.09 -2.34
C HIS A 106 4.61 -16.10 -1.25
N VAL A 107 5.63 -15.81 -0.47
CA VAL A 107 6.20 -16.71 0.54
C VAL A 107 6.66 -15.89 1.74
N ALA A 108 7.06 -16.54 2.83
CA ALA A 108 7.74 -15.85 3.92
C ALA A 108 9.07 -15.26 3.43
N THR A 109 9.33 -14.01 3.80
CA THR A 109 10.55 -13.28 3.41
C THR A 109 11.20 -12.66 4.64
N PRO A 110 11.66 -13.47 5.62
CA PRO A 110 12.09 -12.98 6.92
C PRO A 110 13.31 -12.04 6.87
N TRP A 111 14.11 -12.10 5.81
CA TRP A 111 15.24 -11.18 5.64
C TRP A 111 14.80 -9.72 5.43
N LEU A 112 13.52 -9.46 5.19
CA LEU A 112 12.98 -8.11 5.03
C LEU A 112 12.51 -7.49 6.35
N ASP A 113 12.44 -8.27 7.42
CA ASP A 113 12.05 -7.79 8.75
C ASP A 113 13.02 -6.70 9.23
N GLY A 114 12.44 -5.62 9.78
CA GLY A 114 13.23 -4.48 10.25
C GLY A 114 13.79 -3.57 9.13
N LYS A 115 13.45 -3.85 7.87
CA LYS A 115 13.87 -3.05 6.71
C LYS A 115 12.69 -2.48 5.93
N HIS A 116 11.54 -3.14 5.99
CA HIS A 116 10.31 -2.73 5.31
C HIS A 116 9.16 -2.76 6.30
N THR A 117 8.28 -1.75 6.22
CA THR A 117 7.13 -1.64 7.11
C THR A 117 6.01 -2.54 6.64
N VAL A 118 5.69 -3.57 7.43
CA VAL A 118 4.51 -4.40 7.23
C VAL A 118 3.29 -3.62 7.68
N PHE A 119 2.28 -3.51 6.81
CA PHE A 119 1.07 -2.75 7.15
C PHE A 119 -0.25 -3.44 6.80
N GLY A 120 -0.20 -4.69 6.34
CA GLY A 120 -1.41 -5.46 6.06
C GLY A 120 -1.11 -6.90 5.69
N GLU A 121 -2.18 -7.65 5.43
CA GLU A 121 -2.08 -9.04 4.99
C GLU A 121 -3.32 -9.44 4.20
N VAL A 122 -3.20 -10.44 3.32
CA VAL A 122 -4.36 -10.97 2.59
C VAL A 122 -5.41 -11.52 3.56
N ALA A 123 -6.68 -11.35 3.18
CA ALA A 123 -7.80 -11.75 4.03
C ALA A 123 -8.05 -13.26 4.01
N SER A 124 -7.69 -13.94 2.91
CA SER A 124 -8.00 -15.37 2.74
C SER A 124 -7.09 -16.03 1.69
N ASP A 125 -7.20 -17.35 1.58
CA ASP A 125 -6.48 -18.13 0.56
C ASP A 125 -6.95 -17.80 -0.86
N VAL A 126 -8.20 -17.37 -1.03
CA VAL A 126 -8.71 -16.94 -2.32
C VAL A 126 -7.96 -15.70 -2.80
N ASP A 127 -7.71 -14.76 -1.90
CA ASP A 127 -6.95 -13.56 -2.19
C ASP A 127 -5.50 -13.88 -2.50
N GLN A 128 -4.90 -14.82 -1.76
CA GLN A 128 -3.54 -15.28 -2.03
C GLN A 128 -3.42 -15.90 -3.41
N ALA A 129 -4.43 -16.64 -3.85
CA ALA A 129 -4.44 -17.24 -5.18
C ALA A 129 -4.39 -16.16 -6.27
N VAL A 130 -5.08 -15.04 -6.08
CA VAL A 130 -5.01 -13.91 -7.01
C VAL A 130 -3.62 -13.28 -6.99
N VAL A 131 -3.04 -13.06 -5.82
CA VAL A 131 -1.65 -12.56 -5.69
C VAL A 131 -0.69 -13.44 -6.49
N ASN A 132 -0.82 -14.76 -6.35
CA ASN A 132 0.04 -15.72 -7.04
C ASN A 132 -0.18 -15.73 -8.56
N ALA A 133 -1.35 -15.30 -9.03
CA ALA A 133 -1.69 -15.25 -10.45
C ALA A 133 -1.24 -13.95 -11.14
N ILE A 134 -0.91 -12.91 -10.39
CA ILE A 134 -0.46 -11.63 -10.96
C ILE A 134 0.83 -11.83 -11.75
N ALA A 135 0.83 -11.31 -12.97
CA ALA A 135 2.01 -11.29 -13.84
C ALA A 135 2.55 -9.86 -13.95
N GLN A 136 3.82 -9.74 -14.26
CA GLN A 136 4.45 -8.43 -14.46
C GLN A 136 3.73 -7.66 -15.57
N GLY A 137 3.32 -6.43 -15.25
CA GLY A 137 2.55 -5.59 -16.14
C GLY A 137 1.04 -5.66 -15.93
N ASP A 138 0.53 -6.58 -15.12
CA ASP A 138 -0.88 -6.58 -14.76
C ASP A 138 -1.27 -5.29 -14.07
N LYS A 139 -2.49 -4.81 -14.33
CA LYS A 139 -2.94 -3.51 -13.85
C LYS A 139 -3.71 -3.61 -12.55
N ILE A 140 -3.58 -2.53 -11.77
CA ILE A 140 -4.48 -2.17 -10.68
C ILE A 140 -5.55 -1.29 -11.33
N HIS A 141 -6.78 -1.79 -11.47
CA HIS A 141 -7.88 -0.98 -12.03
C HIS A 141 -8.32 0.08 -11.05
N SER A 142 -8.50 -0.31 -9.79
CA SER A 142 -8.88 0.58 -8.70
C SER A 142 -8.59 -0.10 -7.37
N ILE A 143 -8.57 0.71 -6.31
CA ILE A 143 -8.51 0.22 -4.93
C ILE A 143 -9.65 0.87 -4.18
N LEU A 144 -10.40 0.07 -3.41
CA LEU A 144 -11.47 0.53 -2.56
C LEU A 144 -11.11 0.24 -1.10
N ILE A 145 -11.38 1.18 -0.21
CA ILE A 145 -11.22 0.95 1.23
C ILE A 145 -12.60 0.71 1.83
N GLU A 146 -12.76 -0.43 2.49
CA GLU A 146 -13.95 -0.76 3.27
C GLU A 146 -13.68 -0.43 4.74
N GLY A 147 -14.63 0.21 5.39
CA GLY A 147 -14.52 0.65 6.78
C GLY A 147 -14.45 2.16 6.91
N ASP A 148 -14.55 2.65 8.14
CA ASP A 148 -14.51 4.08 8.44
C ASP A 148 -13.06 4.54 8.59
N ILE A 149 -12.63 5.46 7.73
CA ILE A 149 -11.26 5.98 7.70
C ILE A 149 -11.10 7.28 8.50
N SER A 150 -12.19 7.87 8.99
CA SER A 150 -12.14 9.20 9.60
C SER A 150 -11.27 9.26 10.86
N GLU A 151 -11.41 8.31 11.76
CA GLU A 151 -10.59 8.28 12.98
C GLU A 151 -9.09 8.13 12.67
N LEU A 152 -8.76 7.27 11.72
CA LEU A 152 -7.37 7.09 11.29
C LEU A 152 -6.81 8.40 10.74
N LEU A 153 -7.49 9.02 9.80
CA LEU A 153 -6.99 10.23 9.14
C LEU A 153 -6.95 11.42 10.10
N ASP A 154 -7.91 11.52 11.02
CA ASP A 154 -7.91 12.57 12.04
C ASP A 154 -6.72 12.43 13.00
N SER A 155 -6.33 11.21 13.32
CA SER A 155 -5.20 10.95 14.24
C SER A 155 -3.85 11.41 13.68
N VAL A 156 -3.72 11.57 12.38
CA VAL A 156 -2.50 12.00 11.69
C VAL A 156 -2.78 13.14 10.72
N VAL A 157 -3.77 13.98 11.03
CA VAL A 157 -4.28 14.99 10.11
C VAL A 157 -3.21 15.97 9.63
N SER A 158 -2.31 16.39 10.51
CA SER A 158 -1.28 17.37 10.12
C SER A 158 -0.32 16.83 9.05
N VAL A 159 0.05 15.56 9.14
CA VAL A 159 0.91 14.95 8.12
C VAL A 159 0.13 14.66 6.83
N VAL A 160 -1.12 14.23 6.95
CA VAL A 160 -1.99 13.99 5.78
C VAL A 160 -2.23 15.30 5.01
N ASP A 161 -2.45 16.40 5.71
CA ASP A 161 -2.62 17.71 5.07
C ASP A 161 -1.38 18.13 4.29
N LYS A 162 -0.18 17.89 4.83
CA LYS A 162 1.08 18.15 4.13
C LYS A 162 1.19 17.29 2.86
N TRP A 163 0.90 16.01 2.97
CA TRP A 163 0.93 15.10 1.83
C TRP A 163 -0.05 15.56 0.73
N ASN A 164 -1.25 15.94 1.12
CA ASN A 164 -2.25 16.39 0.14
C ASN A 164 -1.83 17.66 -0.60
N LYS A 165 -1.16 18.59 0.07
CA LYS A 165 -0.61 19.77 -0.60
C LYS A 165 0.43 19.39 -1.64
N ILE A 166 1.29 18.43 -1.32
CA ILE A 166 2.31 17.92 -2.24
C ILE A 166 1.65 17.20 -3.42
N ILE A 167 0.66 16.35 -3.14
CA ILE A 167 -0.08 15.62 -4.18
C ILE A 167 -0.80 16.61 -5.11
N ASP A 168 -1.45 17.63 -4.56
CA ASP A 168 -2.13 18.65 -5.38
C ASP A 168 -1.18 19.34 -6.34
N SER A 169 0.04 19.59 -5.91
CA SER A 169 1.08 20.23 -6.73
C SER A 169 1.71 19.26 -7.74
N THR A 170 1.99 18.04 -7.31
CA THR A 170 2.69 17.04 -8.13
C THR A 170 1.77 16.34 -9.13
N PHE A 171 0.52 16.10 -8.73
CA PHE A 171 -0.49 15.39 -9.50
C PHE A 171 -1.79 16.21 -9.57
N PRO A 172 -1.78 17.38 -10.24
CA PRO A 172 -2.94 18.28 -10.25
C PRO A 172 -4.18 17.69 -10.91
N GLN A 173 -4.03 16.61 -11.68
CA GLN A 173 -5.14 15.91 -12.33
C GLN A 173 -5.94 15.01 -11.38
N LEU A 174 -5.39 14.67 -10.22
CA LEU A 174 -6.08 13.78 -9.29
C LEU A 174 -7.20 14.50 -8.54
N PRO A 175 -8.30 13.81 -8.18
CA PRO A 175 -9.37 14.39 -7.38
C PRO A 175 -8.82 14.92 -6.05
N LYS A 176 -9.30 16.09 -5.64
CA LYS A 176 -8.96 16.67 -4.35
C LYS A 176 -9.79 16.02 -3.25
N VAL A 177 -9.25 16.04 -2.04
CA VAL A 177 -9.97 15.54 -0.88
C VAL A 177 -11.17 16.44 -0.63
N PRO A 178 -12.38 15.89 -0.39
CA PRO A 178 -13.52 16.69 0.03
C PRO A 178 -13.20 17.45 1.31
N ALA A 179 -13.66 18.68 1.36
CA ALA A 179 -13.46 19.55 2.51
C ALA A 179 -14.18 18.98 3.76
#